data_ebe859f0af91c008b2d4a56265c9d530
#
_entry.id   ebe859f0af91c008b2d4a56265c9d530
#
_cell.length_a   1.000
_cell.length_b   1.000
_cell.length_c   1.000
_cell.angle_alpha   90.00
_cell.angle_beta   90.00
_cell.angle_gamma   90.00
#
_symmetry.space_group_name_H-M   'P 1'
#
loop_
_entity.id
_entity.type
_entity.pdbx_description
1 polymer ?
#
loop_
_entity_poly.entity_id
_entity_poly.type
_entity_poly.pdbx_seq_one_letter_code
_entity_poly.pdbx_strand_id
1 'polypeptide(L)' 'MKLLTVAIPCYNSESYMEHCINTLLTGGEEVEIIIVDDGSAKDRTGEIADRYAREYPTICRAIHQENGGH' A
#
# COMPACT_ATOMS: atom_id res chain seq x y z
N MET A 1 9.38 -0.36 17.83
CA MET A 1 7.92 -0.24 17.98
C MET A 1 7.38 0.75 16.96
N LYS A 2 6.26 0.38 16.34
CA LYS A 2 5.63 1.28 15.38
C LYS A 2 4.74 2.27 16.09
N LEU A 3 4.89 3.54 15.81
CA LEU A 3 4.09 4.58 16.44
C LEU A 3 2.80 4.87 15.69
N LEU A 4 2.74 4.52 14.41
CA LEU A 4 1.58 4.82 13.59
C LEU A 4 1.39 3.72 12.57
N THR A 5 0.19 3.19 12.49
CA THR A 5 -0.21 2.24 11.47
C THR A 5 -1.21 2.91 10.54
N VAL A 6 -0.90 2.95 9.26
CA VAL A 6 -1.76 3.58 8.25
C VAL A 6 -2.19 2.50 7.26
N ALA A 7 -3.49 2.33 7.11
CA ALA A 7 -4.05 1.44 6.11
C ALA A 7 -4.51 2.26 4.91
N ILE A 8 -4.01 1.93 3.72
CA ILE A 8 -4.34 2.65 2.51
C ILE A 8 -5.14 1.72 1.61
N PRO A 9 -6.45 1.94 1.51
CA PRO A 9 -7.24 1.16 0.56
C PRO A 9 -6.97 1.65 -0.85
N CYS A 10 -6.58 0.75 -1.73
CA CYS A 10 -6.23 1.07 -3.11
C CYS A 10 -7.07 0.25 -4.07
N TYR A 11 -7.73 0.95 -4.97
CA TYR A 11 -8.47 0.31 -6.04
C TYR A 11 -8.29 1.15 -7.28
N ASN A 12 -7.60 0.58 -8.28
CA ASN A 12 -7.23 1.31 -9.50
C ASN A 12 -6.60 2.66 -9.16
N SER A 13 -5.63 2.63 -8.25
CA SER A 13 -5.08 3.83 -7.62
C SER A 13 -3.65 4.13 -8.08
N GLU A 14 -3.22 3.56 -9.18
CA GLU A 14 -1.84 3.66 -9.66
C GLU A 14 -1.36 5.10 -9.69
N SER A 15 -2.23 6.02 -10.12
CA SER A 15 -1.81 7.38 -10.38
C SER A 15 -1.46 8.17 -9.12
N TYR A 16 -1.97 7.77 -7.96
CA TYR A 16 -1.70 8.56 -6.76
C TYR A 16 -1.06 7.76 -5.63
N MET A 17 -1.12 6.43 -5.68
CA MET A 17 -0.68 5.64 -4.52
C MET A 17 0.81 5.78 -4.26
N GLU A 18 1.62 5.90 -5.29
CA GLU A 18 3.05 6.08 -5.10
C GLU A 18 3.35 7.38 -4.35
N HIS A 19 2.66 8.44 -4.70
CA HIS A 19 2.82 9.71 -4.02
C HIS A 19 2.43 9.59 -2.54
N CYS A 20 1.30 8.95 -2.25
CA CYS A 20 0.85 8.76 -0.89
C CYS A 20 1.83 7.93 -0.07
N ILE A 21 2.29 6.82 -0.64
CA ILE A 21 3.20 5.94 0.07
C ILE A 21 4.54 6.64 0.33
N ASN A 22 5.06 7.32 -0.69
CA ASN A 22 6.34 8.03 -0.53
C ASN A 22 6.25 9.11 0.52
N THR A 23 5.12 9.80 0.60
CA THR A 23 4.92 10.81 1.63
C THR A 23 4.95 10.18 3.03
N LEU A 24 4.32 9.01 3.18
CA LEU A 24 4.31 8.31 4.47
C LEU A 24 5.67 7.74 4.82
N LEU A 25 6.46 7.35 3.83
CA LEU A 25 7.80 6.81 4.07
C LEU A 25 8.73 7.82 4.71
N THR A 26 8.43 9.11 4.62
CA THR A 26 9.23 10.12 5.29
C THR A 26 9.17 9.98 6.82
N GLY A 27 8.19 9.22 7.34
CA GLY A 27 8.11 8.94 8.77
C GLY A 27 9.09 7.88 9.25
N GLY A 28 9.82 7.26 8.34
CA GLY A 28 10.82 6.27 8.71
C GLY A 28 10.20 4.98 9.22
N GLU A 29 10.97 4.23 10.00
CA GLU A 29 10.54 2.91 10.45
C GLU A 29 9.52 2.95 11.58
N GLU A 30 9.18 4.12 12.06
CA GLU A 30 8.15 4.24 13.09
C GLU A 30 6.74 4.16 12.52
N VAL A 31 6.60 4.13 11.21
CA VAL A 31 5.32 4.05 10.52
C VAL A 31 5.17 2.65 9.93
N GLU A 32 4.00 2.08 10.08
CA GLU A 32 3.64 0.84 9.39
C GLU A 32 2.58 1.19 8.35
N ILE A 33 2.85 0.83 7.09
CA ILE A 33 1.95 1.12 5.98
C ILE A 33 1.36 -0.19 5.48
N ILE A 34 0.04 -0.30 5.54
CA ILE A 34 -0.65 -1.47 5.04
C ILE A 34 -1.38 -1.05 3.76
N ILE A 35 -0.92 -1.58 2.63
CA ILE A 35 -1.51 -1.26 1.34
C ILE A 35 -2.52 -2.35 1.02
N VAL A 36 -3.78 -1.98 1.02
CA VAL A 36 -4.86 -2.94 0.74
C VAL A 36 -5.27 -2.80 -0.72
N ASP A 37 -4.90 -3.79 -1.53
CA ASP A 37 -5.30 -3.84 -2.92
C ASP A 37 -6.67 -4.53 -3.00
N ASP A 38 -7.68 -3.76 -3.29
CA ASP A 38 -9.07 -4.24 -3.29
C ASP A 38 -9.51 -4.69 -4.69
N GLY A 39 -8.76 -5.64 -5.23
CA GLY A 39 -9.16 -6.27 -6.48
C GLY A 39 -8.93 -5.43 -7.72
N SER A 40 -7.90 -4.59 -7.72
CA SER A 40 -7.60 -3.75 -8.89
C SER A 40 -7.24 -4.62 -10.08
N ALA A 41 -7.95 -4.44 -11.18
CA ALA A 41 -7.72 -5.21 -12.39
C ALA A 41 -7.38 -4.36 -13.60
N LYS A 42 -7.55 -3.05 -13.50
CA LYS A 42 -7.39 -2.16 -14.65
C LYS A 42 -6.08 -1.42 -14.68
N ASP A 43 -5.36 -1.39 -13.59
CA ASP A 43 -4.06 -0.72 -13.54
C ASP A 43 -3.07 -1.56 -12.75
N ARG A 44 -1.97 -0.97 -12.40
CA ARG A 44 -0.86 -1.68 -11.77
C ARG A 44 -0.85 -1.54 -10.25
N THR A 45 -1.99 -1.25 -9.66
CA THR A 45 -2.10 -1.04 -8.21
C THR A 45 -1.52 -2.22 -7.44
N GLY A 46 -1.89 -3.45 -7.79
CA GLY A 46 -1.39 -4.64 -7.10
C GLY A 46 0.11 -4.82 -7.24
N GLU A 47 0.64 -4.56 -8.44
CA GLU A 47 2.07 -4.67 -8.66
C GLU A 47 2.85 -3.62 -7.86
N ILE A 48 2.32 -2.41 -7.78
CA ILE A 48 2.97 -1.34 -7.02
C ILE A 48 2.96 -1.67 -5.54
N ALA A 49 1.84 -2.19 -5.03
CA ALA A 49 1.74 -2.59 -3.64
C ALA A 49 2.79 -3.65 -3.30
N ASP A 50 2.92 -4.67 -4.15
CA ASP A 50 3.91 -5.73 -3.95
C ASP A 50 5.33 -5.20 -4.00
N ARG A 51 5.60 -4.26 -4.91
CA ARG A 51 6.93 -3.66 -5.02
C ARG A 51 7.31 -2.95 -3.73
N TYR A 52 6.41 -2.15 -3.18
CA TYR A 52 6.70 -1.44 -1.94
C TYR A 52 6.87 -2.40 -0.77
N ALA A 53 6.06 -3.46 -0.70
CA ALA A 53 6.20 -4.45 0.36
C ALA A 53 7.55 -5.18 0.28
N ARG A 54 8.06 -5.37 -0.94
CA ARG A 54 9.34 -6.03 -1.14
C ARG A 54 10.51 -5.10 -0.83
N GLU A 55 10.40 -3.84 -1.23
CA GLU A 55 11.48 -2.87 -1.04
C GLU A 55 11.56 -2.35 0.40
N TYR A 56 10.45 -2.32 1.10
CA TYR A 56 10.37 -1.80 2.46
C TYR A 56 9.68 -2.81 3.38
N PRO A 57 10.28 -4.00 3.55
CA PRO A 57 9.59 -5.09 4.26
C PRO A 57 9.33 -4.83 5.74
N THR A 58 10.07 -3.88 6.35
CA THR A 58 9.83 -3.54 7.75
C THR A 58 8.79 -2.45 7.92
N ILE A 59 8.40 -1.78 6.83
CA ILE A 59 7.48 -0.65 6.87
C ILE A 59 6.19 -0.96 6.14
N CYS A 60 6.28 -1.57 4.95
CA CYS A 60 5.13 -1.75 4.08
C CYS A 60 4.68 -3.20 4.03
N ARG A 61 3.37 -3.39 4.05
CA ARG A 61 2.75 -4.69 3.81
C ARG A 61 1.71 -4.52 2.71
N ALA A 62 1.61 -5.53 1.85
CA ALA A 62 0.59 -5.55 0.81
C ALA A 62 -0.42 -6.63 1.12
N ILE A 63 -1.69 -6.27 1.09
CA ILE A 63 -2.79 -7.20 1.27
C ILE A 63 -3.64 -7.15 0.02
N HIS A 64 -3.84 -8.30 -0.60
CA HIS A 64 -4.67 -8.42 -1.80
C HIS A 64 -5.98 -9.10 -1.43
N GLN A 65 -7.08 -8.46 -1.78
CA GLN A 65 -8.39 -9.07 -1.57
C GLN A 65 -9.21 -8.89 -2.83
N GLU A 66 -10.12 -9.81 -3.03
CA GLU A 66 -11.01 -9.70 -4.17
C GLU A 66 -11.89 -8.48 -4.01
N ASN A 67 -12.16 -7.81 -5.13
CA ASN A 67 -13.16 -6.77 -5.14
C ASN A 67 -14.49 -7.44 -4.77
N GLY A 68 -14.93 -7.18 -3.57
CA GLY A 68 -15.93 -7.98 -2.92
C GLY A 68 -17.32 -7.89 -3.50
N GLY A 69 -17.44 -7.23 -4.59
CA GLY A 69 -18.73 -7.19 -5.18
C GLY A 69 -19.74 -6.56 -4.26
N HIS A 70 -19.35 -5.53 -3.68
CA HIS A 70 -20.37 -4.78 -2.94
C HIS A 70 -21.18 -3.99 -3.86
#